data_a96504363927218a142926bebf255daa
#
_entry.id   a96504363927218a142926bebf255daa
#
_cell.length_a   1.000
_cell.length_b   1.000
_cell.length_c   1.000
_cell.angle_alpha   90.00
_cell.angle_beta   90.00
_cell.angle_gamma   90.00
#
_symmetry.space_group_name_H-M   'P 1'
#
loop_
_entity.id
_entity.type
_entity.pdbx_description
1 polymer ?
#
loop_
_entity_poly.entity_id
_entity_poly.type
_entity_poly.pdbx_seq_one_letter_code
_entity_poly.pdbx_strand_id
1 'polypeptide(L)'
;MQGQVLLLSQRRVSNLVAYCLGYEFEDTVAAVTDAERIDTTDLPAVEFSRRAYKLARMASGSHRLARRLAPYPRNKVVLEREFELFFPVFSHTYELYSLATIPNWRERSRKAACFITEVWSDMLPEYLLELLTGFDHIFVGCSHSVKEVARITGRPCSYLPIAVDVPRFAPASLDQPRPIEVSYIGRRSQVTHQALLEDAELRQLFYYYDTVAASGVDLKNRTFRVDNPIEHRRLLSTLLKHSRYFIANRSFVNRAEFTAGRDEISPRFYEGAAAGTVMLGEAPRTDEFKRQFDWPDAVIHLPFDSPDIGRILADLNADTERLLTARRNNAREAALRHDWLHRIQVVFDTLGLPHTEKMQARAELLDHIAARATAS
;
A
#
# COMPACT_ATOMS: atom_id res chain seq x y z
N MET A 1 17.93 -20.26 6.23
CA MET A 1 17.99 -19.71 4.84
C MET A 1 18.38 -18.23 4.84
N GLN A 2 19.41 -17.87 5.59
CA GLN A 2 19.85 -16.47 5.70
C GLN A 2 20.33 -15.96 4.35
N GLY A 3 19.78 -14.82 3.87
CA GLY A 3 20.23 -14.14 2.66
C GLY A 3 19.87 -14.82 1.33
N GLN A 4 18.82 -15.64 1.27
CA GLN A 4 18.36 -16.26 0.02
C GLN A 4 17.43 -15.34 -0.79
N VAL A 5 16.82 -14.33 -0.17
CA VAL A 5 15.98 -13.34 -0.84
C VAL A 5 16.71 -12.01 -0.91
N LEU A 6 16.74 -11.42 -2.08
CA LEU A 6 17.29 -10.08 -2.31
C LEU A 6 16.17 -9.11 -2.64
N LEU A 7 16.06 -8.04 -1.84
CA LEU A 7 15.17 -6.91 -2.07
C LEU A 7 15.94 -5.73 -2.69
N LEU A 8 15.32 -5.04 -3.62
CA LEU A 8 15.76 -3.72 -4.08
C LEU A 8 14.75 -2.68 -3.62
N SER A 9 15.19 -1.75 -2.78
CA SER A 9 14.32 -0.75 -2.16
C SER A 9 14.58 0.67 -2.66
N GLN A 10 13.52 1.46 -2.67
CA GLN A 10 13.54 2.88 -3.06
C GLN A 10 13.51 3.84 -1.85
N ARG A 11 13.69 3.35 -0.62
CA ARG A 11 13.53 4.13 0.63
C ARG A 11 14.39 5.39 0.69
N ARG A 12 15.58 5.36 0.12
CA ARG A 12 16.48 6.52 0.11
C ARG A 12 16.20 7.49 -1.03
N VAL A 13 15.43 7.05 -2.01
CA VAL A 13 15.07 7.84 -3.20
C VAL A 13 13.73 8.52 -3.03
N SER A 14 12.78 7.85 -2.40
CA SER A 14 11.43 8.36 -2.24
C SER A 14 10.93 8.21 -0.80
N ASN A 15 10.65 9.35 -0.19
CA ASN A 15 10.09 9.43 1.16
C ASN A 15 8.67 10.02 1.16
N LEU A 16 7.91 9.82 0.07
CA LEU A 16 6.51 10.21 0.02
C LEU A 16 5.67 9.28 0.88
N VAL A 17 4.69 9.83 1.59
CA VAL A 17 3.79 9.07 2.47
C VAL A 17 3.08 7.93 1.73
N ALA A 18 2.76 8.13 0.45
CA ALA A 18 2.12 7.12 -0.40
C ALA A 18 2.96 5.83 -0.54
N TYR A 19 4.29 5.92 -0.39
CA TYR A 19 5.20 4.78 -0.56
C TYR A 19 5.51 4.03 0.74
N CYS A 20 5.10 4.59 1.90
CA CYS A 20 5.36 3.96 3.20
C CYS A 20 4.75 2.55 3.31
N LEU A 21 3.67 2.28 2.60
CA LEU A 21 3.03 0.97 2.54
C LEU A 21 3.91 -0.07 1.85
N GLY A 22 4.54 0.28 0.73
CA GLY A 22 5.52 -0.59 0.05
C GLY A 22 6.72 -0.91 0.94
N TYR A 23 7.21 0.08 1.68
CA TYR A 23 8.30 -0.13 2.63
C TYR A 23 7.92 -1.00 3.83
N GLU A 24 6.66 -0.90 4.30
CA GLU A 24 6.13 -1.82 5.31
C GLU A 24 6.09 -3.26 4.77
N PHE A 25 5.72 -3.45 3.51
CA PHE A 25 5.79 -4.75 2.86
C PHE A 25 7.22 -5.30 2.80
N GLU A 26 8.19 -4.49 2.34
CA GLU A 26 9.61 -4.88 2.33
C GLU A 26 10.11 -5.28 3.72
N ASP A 27 9.74 -4.54 4.78
CA ASP A 27 10.10 -4.87 6.15
C ASP A 27 9.51 -6.21 6.58
N THR A 28 8.28 -6.50 6.18
CA THR A 28 7.64 -7.78 6.48
C THR A 28 8.34 -8.92 5.73
N VAL A 29 8.64 -8.75 4.43
CA VAL A 29 9.42 -9.73 3.67
C VAL A 29 10.77 -9.99 4.35
N ALA A 30 11.50 -8.94 4.71
CA ALA A 30 12.80 -9.09 5.38
C ALA A 30 12.68 -9.81 6.72
N ALA A 31 11.64 -9.51 7.50
CA ALA A 31 11.41 -10.14 8.80
C ALA A 31 11.11 -11.64 8.70
N VAL A 32 10.33 -12.07 7.68
CA VAL A 32 9.91 -13.47 7.57
C VAL A 32 10.81 -14.31 6.67
N THR A 33 11.74 -13.72 5.91
CA THR A 33 12.66 -14.44 5.00
C THR A 33 14.14 -14.22 5.27
N ASP A 34 14.49 -13.34 6.21
CA ASP A 34 15.87 -12.87 6.41
C ASP A 34 16.48 -12.27 5.12
N ALA A 35 15.65 -11.56 4.34
CA ALA A 35 16.08 -10.99 3.08
C ALA A 35 17.20 -9.96 3.26
N GLU A 36 18.15 -10.00 2.35
CA GLU A 36 19.10 -8.92 2.17
C GLU A 36 18.46 -7.78 1.37
N ARG A 37 18.72 -6.54 1.76
CA ARG A 37 18.15 -5.37 1.09
C ARG A 37 19.24 -4.47 0.53
N ILE A 38 19.14 -4.13 -0.74
CA ILE A 38 19.93 -3.09 -1.39
C ILE A 38 19.04 -1.86 -1.56
N ASP A 39 19.46 -0.76 -0.94
CA ASP A 39 18.80 0.52 -1.12
C ASP A 39 19.41 1.26 -2.31
N THR A 40 18.57 1.82 -3.17
CA THR A 40 19.02 2.74 -4.23
C THR A 40 19.52 4.02 -3.56
N THR A 41 20.81 4.35 -3.74
CA THR A 41 21.48 5.32 -2.86
C THR A 41 21.61 6.73 -3.42
N ASP A 42 21.31 6.96 -4.70
CA ASP A 42 21.65 8.22 -5.36
C ASP A 42 20.41 8.96 -5.86
N LEU A 43 19.72 9.67 -4.94
CA LEU A 43 18.57 10.53 -5.25
C LEU A 43 18.88 11.59 -6.33
N PRO A 44 19.99 12.35 -6.27
CA PRO A 44 20.31 13.33 -7.30
C PRO A 44 20.49 12.70 -8.68
N ALA A 45 21.15 11.53 -8.77
CA ALA A 45 21.35 10.84 -10.03
C ALA A 45 20.06 10.29 -10.63
N VAL A 46 19.16 9.75 -9.80
CA VAL A 46 17.83 9.28 -10.26
C VAL A 46 16.99 10.47 -10.76
N GLU A 47 16.97 11.57 -10.04
CA GLU A 47 16.25 12.78 -10.48
C GLU A 47 16.86 13.36 -11.76
N PHE A 48 18.19 13.40 -11.85
CA PHE A 48 18.86 13.85 -13.05
C PHE A 48 18.56 12.95 -14.24
N SER A 49 18.65 11.64 -14.08
CA SER A 49 18.31 10.66 -15.12
C SER A 49 16.87 10.80 -15.58
N ARG A 50 15.93 11.01 -14.67
CA ARG A 50 14.51 11.24 -14.99
C ARG A 50 14.31 12.53 -15.77
N ARG A 51 14.97 13.63 -15.39
CA ARG A 51 14.93 14.92 -16.11
C ARG A 51 15.55 14.81 -17.50
N ALA A 52 16.73 14.19 -17.59
CA ALA A 52 17.42 13.95 -18.84
C ALA A 52 16.57 13.08 -19.79
N TYR A 53 15.95 12.02 -19.27
CA TYR A 53 15.02 11.19 -20.02
C TYR A 53 13.83 12.02 -20.54
N LYS A 54 13.19 12.82 -19.67
CA LYS A 54 12.05 13.65 -20.07
C LYS A 54 12.43 14.62 -21.19
N LEU A 55 13.58 15.30 -21.08
CA LEU A 55 14.08 16.22 -22.09
C LEU A 55 14.40 15.50 -23.42
N ALA A 56 15.12 14.39 -23.34
CA ALA A 56 15.44 13.57 -24.51
C ALA A 56 14.20 13.02 -25.19
N ARG A 57 13.17 12.65 -24.42
CA ARG A 57 11.88 12.20 -24.93
C ARG A 57 11.12 13.32 -25.65
N MET A 58 11.12 14.51 -25.08
CA MET A 58 10.48 15.69 -25.70
C MET A 58 11.18 16.09 -27.00
N ALA A 59 12.51 16.04 -27.02
CA ALA A 59 13.29 16.44 -28.19
C ALA A 59 13.25 15.40 -29.34
N SER A 60 13.27 14.11 -29.01
CA SER A 60 13.39 13.04 -30.01
C SER A 60 12.06 12.42 -30.43
N GLY A 61 10.98 12.62 -29.70
CA GLY A 61 9.73 11.90 -29.90
C GLY A 61 9.81 10.38 -29.64
N SER A 62 11.00 9.85 -29.31
CA SER A 62 11.27 8.41 -29.21
C SER A 62 11.67 7.97 -27.82
N HIS A 63 10.92 7.01 -27.23
CA HIS A 63 11.25 6.39 -25.96
C HIS A 63 12.57 5.62 -26.00
N ARG A 64 12.85 4.90 -27.10
CA ARG A 64 14.11 4.13 -27.27
C ARG A 64 15.34 5.05 -27.26
N LEU A 65 15.24 6.18 -27.97
CA LEU A 65 16.35 7.13 -28.01
C LEU A 65 16.53 7.84 -26.67
N ALA A 66 15.43 8.29 -26.04
CA ALA A 66 15.48 8.89 -24.72
C ALA A 66 16.13 7.99 -23.67
N ARG A 67 15.81 6.70 -23.70
CA ARG A 67 16.40 5.69 -22.81
C ARG A 67 17.91 5.50 -23.04
N ARG A 68 18.39 5.60 -24.29
CA ARG A 68 19.83 5.55 -24.58
C ARG A 68 20.57 6.80 -24.14
N LEU A 69 19.92 7.95 -24.16
CA LEU A 69 20.52 9.23 -23.83
C LEU A 69 20.43 9.57 -22.34
N ALA A 70 19.47 8.99 -21.63
CA ALA A 70 19.35 9.21 -20.19
C ALA A 70 20.46 8.44 -19.46
N PRO A 71 21.31 9.12 -18.67
CA PRO A 71 22.32 8.44 -17.89
C PRO A 71 21.66 7.60 -16.79
N TYR A 72 22.12 6.37 -16.62
CA TYR A 72 21.70 5.53 -15.49
C TYR A 72 22.39 5.98 -14.20
N PRO A 73 21.79 5.67 -13.02
CA PRO A 73 22.45 5.90 -11.74
C PRO A 73 23.89 5.34 -11.76
N ARG A 74 24.85 6.14 -11.28
CA ARG A 74 26.26 5.75 -11.36
C ARG A 74 26.68 4.69 -10.35
N ASN A 75 25.96 4.60 -9.25
CA ASN A 75 26.26 3.63 -8.19
C ASN A 75 25.68 2.26 -8.55
N LYS A 76 26.47 1.46 -9.24
CA LYS A 76 26.14 0.08 -9.57
C LYS A 76 26.62 -0.84 -8.46
N VAL A 77 25.73 -1.71 -8.02
CA VAL A 77 26.05 -2.82 -7.13
C VAL A 77 26.14 -4.09 -7.96
N VAL A 78 27.32 -4.71 -8.00
CA VAL A 78 27.52 -6.01 -8.66
C VAL A 78 27.40 -7.09 -7.60
N LEU A 79 26.48 -8.02 -7.81
CA LEU A 79 26.25 -9.14 -6.90
C LEU A 79 27.40 -10.16 -7.06
N GLU A 80 28.03 -10.53 -5.97
CA GLU A 80 29.13 -11.52 -5.93
C GLU A 80 28.59 -12.94 -5.71
N ARG A 81 27.43 -13.09 -5.07
CA ARG A 81 26.78 -14.38 -4.77
C ARG A 81 25.46 -14.57 -5.48
N GLU A 82 24.98 -15.79 -5.51
CA GLU A 82 23.64 -16.15 -6.01
C GLU A 82 22.58 -15.99 -4.93
N PHE A 83 21.36 -15.66 -5.35
CA PHE A 83 20.16 -15.57 -4.54
C PHE A 83 19.11 -16.53 -5.08
N GLU A 84 18.31 -17.11 -4.20
CA GLU A 84 17.18 -17.94 -4.60
C GLU A 84 16.07 -17.09 -5.24
N LEU A 85 15.81 -15.90 -4.68
CA LEU A 85 14.81 -14.97 -5.17
C LEU A 85 15.34 -13.53 -5.20
N PHE A 86 15.26 -12.88 -6.34
CA PHE A 86 15.30 -11.42 -6.46
C PHE A 86 13.87 -10.87 -6.49
N PHE A 87 13.52 -10.02 -5.52
CA PHE A 87 12.17 -9.52 -5.35
C PHE A 87 12.12 -8.01 -5.08
N PRO A 88 12.29 -7.16 -6.10
CA PRO A 88 12.13 -5.72 -5.95
C PRO A 88 10.66 -5.35 -5.77
N VAL A 89 10.43 -4.33 -4.93
CA VAL A 89 9.11 -3.73 -4.70
C VAL A 89 9.12 -2.32 -5.25
N PHE A 90 8.15 -2.01 -6.10
CA PHE A 90 7.98 -0.70 -6.71
C PHE A 90 6.63 -0.12 -6.32
N SER A 91 6.63 1.12 -5.85
CA SER A 91 5.38 1.83 -5.59
C SER A 91 4.76 2.35 -6.88
N HIS A 92 5.60 2.60 -7.89
CA HIS A 92 5.16 3.15 -9.17
C HIS A 92 6.06 2.70 -10.32
N THR A 93 5.53 2.66 -11.55
CA THR A 93 6.29 2.25 -12.76
C THR A 93 7.55 3.07 -13.04
N TYR A 94 7.62 4.32 -12.61
CA TYR A 94 8.84 5.15 -12.77
C TYR A 94 10.02 4.67 -11.95
N GLU A 95 9.80 3.86 -10.93
CA GLU A 95 10.86 3.30 -10.10
C GLU A 95 11.58 2.11 -10.77
N LEU A 96 11.03 1.55 -11.85
CA LEU A 96 11.63 0.44 -12.60
C LEU A 96 13.03 0.75 -13.12
N TYR A 97 13.37 2.02 -13.32
CA TYR A 97 14.74 2.42 -13.66
C TYR A 97 15.80 2.01 -12.64
N SER A 98 15.41 1.84 -11.38
CA SER A 98 16.32 1.42 -10.33
C SER A 98 16.88 0.01 -10.51
N LEU A 99 16.27 -0.82 -11.36
CA LEU A 99 16.82 -2.12 -11.74
C LEU A 99 18.23 -2.02 -12.33
N ALA A 100 18.57 -0.88 -12.96
CA ALA A 100 19.90 -0.63 -13.48
C ALA A 100 20.97 -0.47 -12.38
N THR A 101 20.58 -0.30 -11.13
CA THR A 101 21.50 -0.27 -9.97
C THR A 101 22.21 -1.61 -9.81
N ILE A 102 21.54 -2.71 -10.14
CA ILE A 102 22.09 -4.07 -10.03
C ILE A 102 22.17 -4.71 -11.42
N PRO A 103 23.22 -4.46 -12.20
CA PRO A 103 23.28 -4.85 -13.62
C PRO A 103 23.21 -6.37 -13.85
N ASN A 104 23.66 -7.17 -12.89
CA ASN A 104 23.70 -8.63 -12.97
C ASN A 104 22.64 -9.32 -12.07
N TRP A 105 21.55 -8.63 -11.76
CA TRP A 105 20.50 -9.19 -10.88
C TRP A 105 19.92 -10.50 -11.45
N ARG A 106 19.74 -10.58 -12.77
CA ARG A 106 19.12 -11.77 -13.40
C ARG A 106 20.04 -12.98 -13.37
N GLU A 107 21.31 -12.78 -13.67
CA GLU A 107 22.34 -13.83 -13.69
C GLU A 107 22.63 -14.37 -12.30
N ARG A 108 22.37 -13.59 -11.27
CA ARG A 108 22.63 -13.93 -9.86
C ARG A 108 21.38 -14.32 -9.09
N SER A 109 20.26 -14.59 -9.79
CA SER A 109 19.01 -14.98 -9.15
C SER A 109 18.39 -16.19 -9.84
N ARG A 110 18.11 -17.25 -9.06
CA ARG A 110 17.44 -18.45 -9.57
C ARG A 110 16.02 -18.15 -10.02
N LYS A 111 15.30 -17.41 -9.17
CA LYS A 111 13.96 -16.87 -9.43
C LYS A 111 13.99 -15.35 -9.33
N ALA A 112 13.17 -14.71 -10.14
CA ALA A 112 12.99 -13.28 -10.08
C ALA A 112 11.52 -12.93 -10.25
N ALA A 113 10.95 -12.22 -9.29
CA ALA A 113 9.62 -11.65 -9.40
C ALA A 113 9.64 -10.22 -8.87
N CYS A 114 8.66 -9.42 -9.23
CA CYS A 114 8.53 -8.07 -8.69
C CYS A 114 7.09 -7.78 -8.29
N PHE A 115 6.93 -6.84 -7.39
CA PHE A 115 5.62 -6.30 -7.02
C PHE A 115 5.57 -4.81 -7.32
N ILE A 116 4.57 -4.38 -8.12
CA ILE A 116 4.30 -2.98 -8.42
C ILE A 116 2.97 -2.62 -7.77
N THR A 117 2.99 -1.84 -6.70
CA THR A 117 1.80 -1.60 -5.88
C THR A 117 0.77 -0.72 -6.56
N GLU A 118 1.20 0.21 -7.43
CA GLU A 118 0.30 1.11 -8.15
C GLU A 118 0.61 1.13 -9.65
N VAL A 119 -0.29 0.52 -10.43
CA VAL A 119 -0.19 0.42 -11.90
C VAL A 119 -1.57 0.63 -12.52
N TRP A 120 -1.80 1.78 -13.13
CA TRP A 120 -3.05 2.10 -13.80
C TRP A 120 -2.98 1.78 -15.29
N SER A 121 -3.90 0.96 -15.81
CA SER A 121 -3.85 0.43 -17.19
C SER A 121 -3.88 1.51 -18.28
N ASP A 122 -4.47 2.67 -18.00
CA ASP A 122 -4.57 3.76 -18.98
C ASP A 122 -3.31 4.63 -19.06
N MET A 123 -2.35 4.42 -18.17
CA MET A 123 -1.10 5.19 -18.11
C MET A 123 0.14 4.28 -18.09
N LEU A 124 0.06 3.12 -18.77
CA LEU A 124 1.17 2.17 -18.79
C LEU A 124 2.28 2.67 -19.70
N PRO A 125 3.45 3.00 -19.15
CA PRO A 125 4.61 3.36 -19.95
C PRO A 125 5.26 2.10 -20.52
N GLU A 126 4.82 1.64 -21.69
CA GLU A 126 5.30 0.39 -22.32
C GLU A 126 6.83 0.26 -22.29
N TYR A 127 7.54 1.35 -22.59
CA TYR A 127 9.00 1.38 -22.58
C TYR A 127 9.64 1.12 -21.21
N LEU A 128 8.94 1.38 -20.12
CA LEU A 128 9.39 1.02 -18.75
C LEU A 128 9.04 -0.43 -18.45
N LEU A 129 7.88 -0.89 -18.85
CA LEU A 129 7.45 -2.26 -18.65
C LEU A 129 8.34 -3.26 -19.41
N GLU A 130 8.98 -2.86 -20.52
CA GLU A 130 10.00 -3.67 -21.20
C GLU A 130 11.16 -4.06 -20.26
N LEU A 131 11.43 -3.29 -19.19
CA LEU A 131 12.46 -3.64 -18.19
C LEU A 131 12.08 -4.89 -17.39
N LEU A 132 10.82 -5.25 -17.37
CA LEU A 132 10.29 -6.40 -16.63
C LEU A 132 10.40 -7.74 -17.38
N THR A 133 10.85 -7.73 -18.64
CA THR A 133 10.95 -8.95 -19.46
C THR A 133 11.91 -10.02 -18.90
N GLY A 134 12.81 -9.63 -18.01
CA GLY A 134 13.73 -10.54 -17.31
C GLY A 134 13.12 -11.27 -16.11
N PHE A 135 11.92 -10.89 -15.63
CA PHE A 135 11.28 -11.52 -14.49
C PHE A 135 10.55 -12.81 -14.87
N ASP A 136 10.50 -13.77 -13.95
CA ASP A 136 9.75 -15.01 -14.12
C ASP A 136 8.25 -14.77 -13.85
N HIS A 137 7.91 -13.83 -12.95
CA HIS A 137 6.54 -13.44 -12.63
C HIS A 137 6.46 -11.97 -12.21
N ILE A 138 5.36 -11.30 -12.55
CA ILE A 138 5.08 -9.92 -12.20
C ILE A 138 3.80 -9.87 -11.36
N PHE A 139 3.86 -9.25 -10.19
CA PHE A 139 2.70 -8.97 -9.36
C PHE A 139 2.33 -7.50 -9.46
N VAL A 140 1.03 -7.21 -9.56
CA VAL A 140 0.50 -5.84 -9.64
C VAL A 140 -0.61 -5.61 -8.64
N GLY A 141 -0.60 -4.44 -7.99
CA GLY A 141 -1.60 -4.06 -6.98
C GLY A 141 -2.93 -3.55 -7.54
N CYS A 142 -3.04 -3.39 -8.86
CA CYS A 142 -4.28 -2.98 -9.53
C CYS A 142 -4.79 -4.14 -10.41
N SER A 143 -5.95 -4.69 -10.07
CA SER A 143 -6.49 -5.90 -10.71
C SER A 143 -6.75 -5.73 -12.21
N HIS A 144 -7.20 -4.55 -12.61
CA HIS A 144 -7.51 -4.22 -14.01
C HIS A 144 -6.27 -4.14 -14.94
N SER A 145 -5.06 -4.04 -14.36
CA SER A 145 -3.82 -3.90 -15.15
C SER A 145 -3.15 -5.23 -15.49
N VAL A 146 -3.56 -6.33 -14.86
CA VAL A 146 -2.93 -7.65 -15.01
C VAL A 146 -2.78 -8.07 -16.48
N LYS A 147 -3.88 -8.05 -17.23
CA LYS A 147 -3.89 -8.50 -18.63
C LYS A 147 -2.98 -7.65 -19.52
N GLU A 148 -3.00 -6.35 -19.31
CA GLU A 148 -2.25 -5.42 -20.14
C GLU A 148 -0.75 -5.46 -19.82
N VAL A 149 -0.37 -5.56 -18.54
CA VAL A 149 1.02 -5.78 -18.14
C VAL A 149 1.56 -7.10 -18.69
N ALA A 150 0.79 -8.18 -18.60
CA ALA A 150 1.17 -9.46 -19.19
C ALA A 150 1.37 -9.36 -20.71
N ARG A 151 0.47 -8.67 -21.43
CA ARG A 151 0.56 -8.45 -22.87
C ARG A 151 1.83 -7.68 -23.28
N ILE A 152 2.12 -6.59 -22.56
CA ILE A 152 3.27 -5.71 -22.88
C ILE A 152 4.60 -6.40 -22.56
N THR A 153 4.66 -7.11 -21.44
CA THR A 153 5.92 -7.71 -20.97
C THR A 153 6.17 -9.11 -21.54
N GLY A 154 5.12 -9.79 -22.04
CA GLY A 154 5.19 -11.20 -22.40
C GLY A 154 5.47 -12.13 -21.20
N ARG A 155 5.21 -11.68 -19.97
CA ARG A 155 5.49 -12.42 -18.75
C ARG A 155 4.20 -12.76 -18.00
N PRO A 156 4.18 -13.88 -17.24
CA PRO A 156 3.09 -14.15 -16.32
C PRO A 156 2.89 -12.97 -15.36
N CYS A 157 1.64 -12.54 -15.22
CA CYS A 157 1.29 -11.44 -14.33
C CYS A 157 0.05 -11.81 -13.52
N SER A 158 0.08 -11.51 -12.23
CA SER A 158 -1.03 -11.76 -11.30
C SER A 158 -1.35 -10.52 -10.48
N TYR A 159 -2.62 -10.41 -10.12
CA TYR A 159 -3.06 -9.45 -9.12
C TYR A 159 -2.56 -9.89 -7.73
N LEU A 160 -1.91 -9.00 -7.04
CA LEU A 160 -1.52 -9.16 -5.64
C LEU A 160 -2.11 -7.97 -4.88
N PRO A 161 -3.20 -8.13 -4.14
CA PRO A 161 -3.78 -7.02 -3.41
C PRO A 161 -2.81 -6.47 -2.38
N ILE A 162 -2.87 -5.17 -2.14
CA ILE A 162 -2.18 -4.56 -1.02
C ILE A 162 -2.67 -5.17 0.31
N ALA A 163 -1.91 -4.95 1.37
CA ALA A 163 -2.20 -5.46 2.70
C ALA A 163 -1.67 -4.49 3.77
N VAL A 164 -1.54 -4.94 5.01
CA VAL A 164 -1.09 -4.15 6.14
C VAL A 164 -0.27 -5.03 7.10
N ASP A 165 0.62 -4.44 7.90
CA ASP A 165 1.29 -5.13 9.01
C ASP A 165 0.31 -5.26 10.19
N VAL A 166 -0.53 -6.31 10.18
CA VAL A 166 -1.58 -6.50 11.18
C VAL A 166 -1.04 -6.50 12.61
N PRO A 167 0.07 -7.15 12.97
CA PRO A 167 0.62 -7.06 14.32
C PRO A 167 0.90 -5.62 14.78
N ARG A 168 1.25 -4.72 13.87
CA ARG A 168 1.47 -3.30 14.17
C ARG A 168 0.16 -2.55 14.41
N PHE A 169 -0.86 -2.83 13.60
CA PHE A 169 -2.14 -2.13 13.63
C PHE A 169 -3.13 -2.71 14.64
N ALA A 170 -3.04 -3.99 14.95
CA ALA A 170 -3.96 -4.64 15.90
C ALA A 170 -3.85 -4.01 17.31
N PRO A 171 -4.98 -3.67 17.94
CA PRO A 171 -5.00 -3.22 19.32
C PRO A 171 -4.66 -4.36 20.28
N ALA A 172 -4.12 -4.03 21.43
CA ALA A 172 -3.88 -5.02 22.50
C ALA A 172 -5.21 -5.63 23.03
N SER A 173 -6.25 -4.80 23.11
CA SER A 173 -7.64 -5.19 23.39
C SER A 173 -8.59 -4.31 22.59
N LEU A 174 -9.70 -4.87 22.15
CA LEU A 174 -10.78 -4.10 21.52
C LEU A 174 -11.51 -3.20 22.54
N ASP A 175 -11.44 -3.50 23.82
CA ASP A 175 -12.05 -2.73 24.89
C ASP A 175 -11.22 -1.51 25.32
N GLN A 176 -10.01 -1.35 24.78
CA GLN A 176 -9.19 -0.17 25.09
C GLN A 176 -9.92 1.14 24.74
N PRO A 177 -9.72 2.21 25.55
CA PRO A 177 -10.31 3.52 25.29
C PRO A 177 -9.93 4.06 23.93
N ARG A 178 -10.91 4.62 23.22
CA ARG A 178 -10.74 5.26 21.92
C ARG A 178 -11.17 6.72 21.97
N PRO A 179 -10.28 7.60 22.43
CA PRO A 179 -10.61 9.02 22.65
C PRO A 179 -10.82 9.80 21.35
N ILE A 180 -10.31 9.30 20.22
CA ILE A 180 -10.53 9.94 18.93
C ILE A 180 -11.88 9.45 18.40
N GLU A 181 -12.87 10.35 18.35
CA GLU A 181 -14.19 9.99 17.85
C GLU A 181 -14.14 9.63 16.36
N VAL A 182 -13.55 10.50 15.52
CA VAL A 182 -13.40 10.28 14.09
C VAL A 182 -11.98 10.59 13.64
N SER A 183 -11.41 9.71 12.84
CA SER A 183 -10.20 9.99 12.06
C SER A 183 -10.53 10.08 10.58
N TYR A 184 -10.11 11.18 9.92
CA TYR A 184 -10.28 11.37 8.48
C TYR A 184 -8.96 11.84 7.87
N ILE A 185 -8.19 10.90 7.33
CA ILE A 185 -6.80 11.07 6.89
C ILE A 185 -6.72 10.97 5.37
N GLY A 186 -5.98 11.88 4.74
CA GLY A 186 -5.72 11.91 3.30
C GLY A 186 -6.76 12.71 2.53
N ARG A 187 -7.36 12.13 1.46
CA ARG A 187 -8.34 12.84 0.62
C ARG A 187 -9.66 13.02 1.38
N ARG A 188 -10.00 14.26 1.67
CA ARG A 188 -11.21 14.61 2.40
C ARG A 188 -12.19 15.37 1.53
N SER A 189 -13.49 15.10 1.72
CA SER A 189 -14.57 15.99 1.31
C SER A 189 -14.53 17.27 2.14
N GLN A 190 -14.64 18.42 1.50
CA GLN A 190 -14.76 19.69 2.23
C GLN A 190 -16.11 19.79 2.95
N VAL A 191 -17.17 19.25 2.36
CA VAL A 191 -18.51 19.25 2.96
C VAL A 191 -18.53 18.43 4.25
N THR A 192 -18.09 17.16 4.18
CA THR A 192 -18.01 16.27 5.35
C THR A 192 -17.02 16.79 6.39
N HIS A 193 -15.89 17.35 5.95
CA HIS A 193 -14.88 17.90 6.85
C HIS A 193 -15.41 19.10 7.64
N GLN A 194 -16.09 20.04 6.98
CA GLN A 194 -16.67 21.20 7.65
C GLN A 194 -17.73 20.79 8.66
N ALA A 195 -18.61 19.86 8.28
CA ALA A 195 -19.64 19.34 9.18
C ALA A 195 -19.04 18.62 10.41
N LEU A 196 -17.93 17.88 10.24
CA LEU A 196 -17.20 17.26 11.35
C LEU A 196 -16.54 18.29 12.27
N LEU A 197 -16.01 19.38 11.75
CA LEU A 197 -15.44 20.46 12.57
C LEU A 197 -16.52 21.09 13.44
N GLU A 198 -17.67 21.42 12.86
CA GLU A 198 -18.81 22.01 13.57
C GLU A 198 -19.37 21.06 14.64
N ASP A 199 -19.55 19.76 14.30
CA ASP A 199 -20.04 18.74 15.26
C ASP A 199 -19.02 18.52 16.39
N ALA A 200 -17.71 18.53 16.09
CA ALA A 200 -16.66 18.36 17.07
C ALA A 200 -16.59 19.54 18.07
N GLU A 201 -16.74 20.77 17.58
CA GLU A 201 -16.81 21.95 18.45
C GLU A 201 -18.07 21.93 19.33
N LEU A 202 -19.23 21.63 18.73
CA LEU A 202 -20.52 21.60 19.44
C LEU A 202 -20.55 20.55 20.55
N ARG A 203 -20.01 19.35 20.30
CA ARG A 203 -20.05 18.21 21.21
C ARG A 203 -18.75 18.02 22.01
N GLN A 204 -17.75 18.85 21.80
CA GLN A 204 -16.42 18.71 22.41
C GLN A 204 -15.77 17.35 22.13
N LEU A 205 -15.90 16.87 20.86
CA LEU A 205 -15.35 15.59 20.41
C LEU A 205 -13.95 15.77 19.83
N PHE A 206 -13.14 14.71 19.92
CA PHE A 206 -11.85 14.71 19.26
C PHE A 206 -11.98 14.21 17.81
N TYR A 207 -11.96 15.13 16.88
CA TYR A 207 -11.85 14.87 15.45
C TYR A 207 -10.41 15.03 15.00
N TYR A 208 -9.79 13.93 14.49
CA TYR A 208 -8.43 13.93 13.99
C TYR A 208 -8.38 14.00 12.47
N TYR A 209 -7.61 14.91 11.91
CA TYR A 209 -7.38 15.08 10.47
C TYR A 209 -5.99 15.62 10.16
N ASP A 210 -5.49 15.36 8.93
CA ASP A 210 -4.19 15.88 8.48
C ASP A 210 -4.28 17.39 8.26
N THR A 211 -3.30 18.12 8.79
CA THR A 211 -3.12 19.55 8.55
C THR A 211 -1.90 19.86 7.68
N VAL A 212 -1.15 18.83 7.28
CA VAL A 212 0.05 19.00 6.48
C VAL A 212 -0.32 19.31 5.03
N ALA A 213 0.14 20.46 4.53
CA ALA A 213 -0.02 20.82 3.13
C ALA A 213 0.97 20.01 2.27
N ALA A 214 0.52 19.58 1.09
CA ALA A 214 1.41 18.97 0.11
C ALA A 214 2.50 19.98 -0.26
N SER A 215 3.73 19.74 0.15
CA SER A 215 4.86 20.61 -0.22
C SER A 215 5.35 20.30 -1.63
N GLY A 216 5.07 21.20 -2.56
CA GLY A 216 5.90 21.49 -3.73
C GLY A 216 6.02 20.46 -4.85
N VAL A 217 5.75 19.18 -4.66
CA VAL A 217 6.06 18.15 -5.65
C VAL A 217 4.83 17.68 -6.41
N ASP A 218 3.68 17.65 -5.79
CA ASP A 218 2.45 17.29 -6.49
C ASP A 218 1.17 17.75 -5.76
N LEU A 219 0.77 18.99 -6.01
CA LEU A 219 -0.53 19.53 -5.58
C LEU A 219 -1.72 18.68 -6.09
N LYS A 220 -1.50 17.89 -7.16
CA LYS A 220 -2.52 17.02 -7.74
C LYS A 220 -2.76 15.77 -6.90
N ASN A 221 -1.71 15.18 -6.31
CA ASN A 221 -1.81 13.91 -5.58
C ASN A 221 -1.99 14.07 -4.06
N ARG A 222 -1.92 15.28 -3.52
CA ARG A 222 -2.05 15.55 -2.07
C ARG A 222 -1.22 14.60 -1.21
N THR A 223 0.01 14.35 -1.63
CA THR A 223 0.99 13.56 -0.88
C THR A 223 2.04 14.48 -0.28
N PHE A 224 2.63 14.09 0.82
CA PHE A 224 3.70 14.83 1.50
C PHE A 224 4.89 13.91 1.75
N ARG A 225 6.03 14.49 2.08
CA ARG A 225 7.23 13.76 2.45
C ARG A 225 7.20 13.44 3.93
N VAL A 226 7.79 12.30 4.29
CA VAL A 226 8.00 11.88 5.67
C VAL A 226 9.48 11.71 5.93
N ASP A 227 9.92 12.04 7.14
CA ASP A 227 11.33 11.87 7.50
C ASP A 227 11.68 10.39 7.65
N ASN A 228 10.78 9.62 8.26
CA ASN A 228 10.96 8.20 8.49
C ASN A 228 9.66 7.43 8.19
N PRO A 229 9.65 6.60 7.15
CA PRO A 229 8.46 5.81 6.80
C PRO A 229 7.98 4.87 7.91
N ILE A 230 8.89 4.27 8.69
CA ILE A 230 8.54 3.35 9.78
C ILE A 230 7.84 4.12 10.91
N GLU A 231 8.36 5.28 11.28
CA GLU A 231 7.74 6.14 12.30
C GLU A 231 6.38 6.63 11.86
N HIS A 232 6.24 7.02 10.59
CA HIS A 232 4.94 7.39 10.03
C HIS A 232 3.92 6.25 10.16
N ARG A 233 4.30 5.01 9.82
CA ARG A 233 3.42 3.84 9.93
C ARG A 233 3.07 3.54 11.41
N ARG A 234 4.02 3.70 12.34
CA ARG A 234 3.78 3.56 13.79
C ARG A 234 2.79 4.61 14.29
N LEU A 235 2.98 5.87 13.91
CA LEU A 235 2.05 6.94 14.29
C LEU A 235 0.64 6.67 13.76
N LEU A 236 0.52 6.34 12.47
CA LEU A 236 -0.78 6.02 11.85
C LEU A 236 -1.46 4.86 12.57
N SER A 237 -0.74 3.77 12.84
CA SER A 237 -1.31 2.63 13.56
C SER A 237 -1.78 2.99 14.97
N THR A 238 -1.03 3.85 15.67
CA THR A 238 -1.42 4.34 17.01
C THR A 238 -2.69 5.19 16.93
N LEU A 239 -2.76 6.12 15.99
CA LEU A 239 -3.95 6.95 15.79
C LEU A 239 -5.20 6.09 15.52
N LEU A 240 -5.11 5.13 14.61
CA LEU A 240 -6.25 4.28 14.26
C LEU A 240 -6.67 3.37 15.42
N LYS A 241 -5.73 2.81 16.19
CA LYS A 241 -6.06 2.03 17.40
C LYS A 241 -6.83 2.85 18.44
N HIS A 242 -6.67 4.16 18.46
CA HIS A 242 -7.36 5.07 19.38
C HIS A 242 -8.58 5.76 18.74
N SER A 243 -8.94 5.42 17.50
CA SER A 243 -10.10 5.99 16.79
C SER A 243 -11.32 5.07 16.91
N ARG A 244 -12.50 5.62 17.16
CA ARG A 244 -13.78 4.89 17.13
C ARG A 244 -14.20 4.68 15.69
N TYR A 245 -14.28 5.78 14.93
CA TYR A 245 -14.59 5.77 13.52
C TYR A 245 -13.39 6.16 12.67
N PHE A 246 -13.28 5.53 11.52
CA PHE A 246 -12.30 5.87 10.51
C PHE A 246 -12.97 6.05 9.16
N ILE A 247 -12.85 7.24 8.57
CA ILE A 247 -13.39 7.49 7.24
C ILE A 247 -12.41 6.94 6.20
N ALA A 248 -12.84 5.87 5.52
CA ALA A 248 -12.09 5.14 4.50
C ALA A 248 -12.87 5.13 3.18
N ASN A 249 -12.31 5.72 2.15
CA ASN A 249 -12.90 5.79 0.82
C ASN A 249 -12.05 5.03 -0.19
N ARG A 250 -12.67 4.59 -1.29
CA ARG A 250 -11.97 4.02 -2.44
C ARG A 250 -10.88 4.95 -2.96
N SER A 251 -9.90 4.39 -3.64
CA SER A 251 -8.81 5.17 -4.23
C SER A 251 -9.38 6.21 -5.20
N PHE A 252 -8.85 7.43 -5.14
CA PHE A 252 -9.25 8.54 -6.02
C PHE A 252 -10.77 8.84 -6.03
N VAL A 253 -11.48 8.65 -4.91
CA VAL A 253 -12.94 8.80 -4.78
C VAL A 253 -13.51 10.05 -5.45
N ASN A 254 -12.80 11.17 -5.40
CA ASN A 254 -13.21 12.46 -5.99
C ASN A 254 -12.38 12.84 -7.25
N ARG A 255 -11.75 11.88 -7.91
CA ARG A 255 -10.83 12.09 -9.03
C ARG A 255 -10.97 10.98 -10.08
N ALA A 256 -12.21 10.74 -10.51
CA ALA A 256 -12.50 9.70 -11.51
C ALA A 256 -11.73 9.87 -12.84
N GLU A 257 -11.31 11.09 -13.14
CA GLU A 257 -10.49 11.39 -14.31
C GLU A 257 -9.10 10.74 -14.30
N PHE A 258 -8.55 10.44 -13.10
CA PHE A 258 -7.25 9.76 -12.97
C PHE A 258 -7.35 8.24 -13.07
N THR A 259 -8.54 7.70 -12.92
CA THR A 259 -8.77 6.25 -12.89
C THR A 259 -9.60 5.79 -14.08
N ALA A 260 -9.94 6.70 -15.01
CA ALA A 260 -10.92 6.47 -16.08
C ALA A 260 -12.23 5.84 -15.55
N GLY A 261 -12.67 6.30 -14.38
CA GLY A 261 -13.87 5.80 -13.72
C GLY A 261 -13.74 4.43 -13.05
N ARG A 262 -12.55 3.86 -12.97
CA ARG A 262 -12.32 2.57 -12.30
C ARG A 262 -12.16 2.76 -10.80
N ASP A 263 -12.73 1.82 -10.06
CA ASP A 263 -12.61 1.76 -8.61
C ASP A 263 -11.46 0.83 -8.22
N GLU A 264 -10.65 1.25 -7.24
CA GLU A 264 -9.61 0.43 -6.63
C GLU A 264 -9.66 0.52 -5.10
N ILE A 265 -9.17 -0.54 -4.45
CA ILE A 265 -9.17 -0.65 -3.00
C ILE A 265 -8.08 0.25 -2.42
N SER A 266 -8.46 1.16 -1.56
CA SER A 266 -7.53 2.03 -0.84
C SER A 266 -6.86 1.29 0.32
N PRO A 267 -5.59 1.59 0.67
CA PRO A 267 -4.94 1.08 1.88
C PRO A 267 -5.74 1.32 3.16
N ARG A 268 -6.56 2.34 3.19
CA ARG A 268 -7.37 2.73 4.36
C ARG A 268 -8.30 1.62 4.85
N PHE A 269 -8.83 0.79 3.95
CA PHE A 269 -9.68 -0.32 4.34
C PHE A 269 -8.91 -1.39 5.12
N TYR A 270 -7.71 -1.72 4.68
CA TYR A 270 -6.85 -2.70 5.38
C TYR A 270 -6.37 -2.16 6.72
N GLU A 271 -5.94 -0.88 6.76
CA GLU A 271 -5.46 -0.19 7.96
C GLU A 271 -6.56 -0.07 9.01
N GLY A 272 -7.75 0.36 8.61
CA GLY A 272 -8.91 0.51 9.48
C GLY A 272 -9.41 -0.84 10.03
N ALA A 273 -9.49 -1.87 9.18
CA ALA A 273 -9.87 -3.20 9.61
C ALA A 273 -8.89 -3.77 10.63
N ALA A 274 -7.58 -3.72 10.35
CA ALA A 274 -6.55 -4.22 11.27
C ALA A 274 -6.54 -3.50 12.62
N ALA A 275 -6.87 -2.20 12.64
CA ALA A 275 -7.00 -1.42 13.87
C ALA A 275 -8.33 -1.67 14.63
N GLY A 276 -9.24 -2.47 14.08
CA GLY A 276 -10.55 -2.74 14.67
C GLY A 276 -11.36 -1.45 14.84
N THR A 277 -11.32 -0.54 13.85
CA THR A 277 -12.16 0.65 13.82
C THR A 277 -13.50 0.34 13.17
N VAL A 278 -14.52 1.14 13.43
CA VAL A 278 -15.72 1.17 12.58
C VAL A 278 -15.39 2.01 11.36
N MET A 279 -15.37 1.40 10.18
CA MET A 279 -15.06 2.09 8.94
C MET A 279 -16.31 2.68 8.31
N LEU A 280 -16.24 3.95 7.94
CA LEU A 280 -17.30 4.68 7.23
C LEU A 280 -16.76 5.15 5.87
N GLY A 281 -17.52 5.09 4.80
CA GLY A 281 -17.11 5.66 3.54
C GLY A 281 -17.70 5.01 2.29
N GLU A 282 -17.16 5.42 1.14
CA GLU A 282 -17.50 4.83 -0.15
C GLU A 282 -16.56 3.69 -0.50
N ALA A 283 -17.06 2.46 -0.39
CA ALA A 283 -16.35 1.26 -0.82
C ALA A 283 -16.28 1.16 -2.37
N PRO A 284 -15.24 0.53 -2.94
CA PRO A 284 -15.18 0.20 -4.36
C PRO A 284 -16.31 -0.74 -4.77
N ARG A 285 -16.90 -0.51 -5.94
CA ARG A 285 -17.96 -1.37 -6.51
C ARG A 285 -17.37 -2.48 -7.37
N THR A 286 -16.35 -3.17 -6.85
CA THR A 286 -15.63 -4.23 -7.57
C THR A 286 -15.84 -5.58 -6.91
N ASP A 287 -15.74 -6.65 -7.71
CA ASP A 287 -15.82 -8.00 -7.17
C ASP A 287 -14.60 -8.33 -6.30
N GLU A 288 -13.46 -7.68 -6.55
CA GLU A 288 -12.28 -7.78 -5.69
C GLU A 288 -12.55 -7.26 -4.28
N PHE A 289 -13.20 -6.11 -4.16
CA PHE A 289 -13.56 -5.57 -2.85
C PHE A 289 -14.54 -6.51 -2.13
N LYS A 290 -15.57 -7.00 -2.83
CA LYS A 290 -16.55 -7.92 -2.25
C LYS A 290 -15.90 -9.21 -1.75
N ARG A 291 -14.91 -9.76 -2.46
CA ARG A 291 -14.18 -10.96 -2.01
C ARG A 291 -13.31 -10.72 -0.79
N GLN A 292 -12.76 -9.52 -0.65
CA GLN A 292 -11.83 -9.20 0.41
C GLN A 292 -12.49 -8.66 1.68
N PHE A 293 -13.67 -8.07 1.56
CA PHE A 293 -14.42 -7.42 2.65
C PHE A 293 -15.89 -7.89 2.64
N ASP A 294 -16.12 -9.21 2.67
CA ASP A 294 -17.40 -9.87 2.51
C ASP A 294 -18.18 -10.09 3.82
N TRP A 295 -17.74 -9.53 4.93
CA TRP A 295 -18.42 -9.62 6.22
C TRP A 295 -19.32 -8.41 6.47
N PRO A 296 -20.37 -8.60 7.31
CA PRO A 296 -21.30 -7.52 7.64
C PRO A 296 -20.59 -6.31 8.26
N ASP A 297 -21.00 -5.12 7.85
CA ASP A 297 -20.44 -3.84 8.34
C ASP A 297 -18.92 -3.71 8.22
N ALA A 298 -18.29 -4.43 7.26
CA ALA A 298 -16.90 -4.24 6.93
C ALA A 298 -16.59 -2.75 6.68
N VAL A 299 -17.48 -2.11 5.91
CA VAL A 299 -17.53 -0.66 5.72
C VAL A 299 -18.98 -0.23 5.73
N ILE A 300 -19.35 0.62 6.65
CA ILE A 300 -20.67 1.23 6.68
C ILE A 300 -20.70 2.35 5.64
N HIS A 301 -21.67 2.30 4.75
CA HIS A 301 -21.76 3.29 3.67
C HIS A 301 -21.95 4.71 4.21
N LEU A 302 -21.06 5.60 3.78
CA LEU A 302 -21.11 7.04 3.99
C LEU A 302 -20.81 7.73 2.67
N PRO A 303 -21.72 8.52 2.09
CA PRO A 303 -21.42 9.32 0.90
C PRO A 303 -20.19 10.21 1.12
N PHE A 304 -19.40 10.46 0.07
CA PHE A 304 -18.19 11.29 0.18
C PHE A 304 -18.51 12.67 0.73
N ASP A 305 -19.57 13.30 0.22
CA ASP A 305 -20.11 14.57 0.70
C ASP A 305 -21.31 14.32 1.64
N SER A 306 -21.06 14.35 2.95
CA SER A 306 -22.06 14.10 4.00
C SER A 306 -22.17 15.27 4.96
N PRO A 307 -23.06 16.24 4.67
CA PRO A 307 -23.26 17.40 5.54
C PRO A 307 -23.93 17.05 6.88
N ASP A 308 -24.59 15.92 6.97
CA ASP A 308 -25.32 15.42 8.14
C ASP A 308 -24.56 14.36 8.95
N ILE A 309 -23.22 14.32 8.81
CA ILE A 309 -22.36 13.31 9.45
C ILE A 309 -22.56 13.23 10.96
N GLY A 310 -22.77 14.36 11.66
CA GLY A 310 -23.02 14.35 13.09
C GLY A 310 -24.25 13.59 13.50
N ARG A 311 -25.34 13.67 12.71
CA ARG A 311 -26.56 12.86 12.92
C ARG A 311 -26.28 11.37 12.67
N ILE A 312 -25.57 11.05 11.57
CA ILE A 312 -25.20 9.67 11.24
C ILE A 312 -24.40 9.03 12.38
N LEU A 313 -23.43 9.75 12.94
CA LEU A 313 -22.64 9.26 14.07
C LEU A 313 -23.49 9.08 15.32
N ALA A 314 -24.46 9.97 15.58
CA ALA A 314 -25.37 9.83 16.71
C ALA A 314 -26.26 8.58 16.56
N ASP A 315 -26.80 8.34 15.37
CA ASP A 315 -27.62 7.15 15.07
C ASP A 315 -26.81 5.86 15.23
N LEU A 316 -25.57 5.84 14.74
CA LEU A 316 -24.65 4.70 14.91
C LEU A 316 -24.29 4.46 16.37
N ASN A 317 -24.02 5.51 17.14
CA ASN A 317 -23.68 5.43 18.57
C ASN A 317 -24.84 4.85 19.41
N ALA A 318 -26.07 4.91 18.94
CA ALA A 318 -27.23 4.29 19.60
C ALA A 318 -27.22 2.75 19.51
N ASP A 319 -26.50 2.16 18.54
CA ASP A 319 -26.40 0.70 18.35
C ASP A 319 -24.99 0.19 18.71
N THR A 320 -24.72 0.17 20.01
CA THR A 320 -23.40 -0.21 20.54
C THR A 320 -23.01 -1.65 20.19
N GLU A 321 -23.97 -2.58 20.16
CA GLU A 321 -23.70 -3.98 19.85
C GLU A 321 -23.26 -4.17 18.39
N ARG A 322 -23.92 -3.50 17.46
CA ARG A 322 -23.53 -3.46 16.06
C ARG A 322 -22.10 -2.92 15.88
N LEU A 323 -21.78 -1.83 16.57
CA LEU A 323 -20.44 -1.23 16.50
C LEU A 323 -19.36 -2.17 17.05
N LEU A 324 -19.61 -2.84 18.17
CA LEU A 324 -18.70 -3.84 18.73
C LEU A 324 -18.51 -5.02 17.77
N THR A 325 -19.59 -5.51 17.20
CA THR A 325 -19.57 -6.60 16.21
C THR A 325 -18.77 -6.22 14.97
N ALA A 326 -19.00 -5.03 14.41
CA ALA A 326 -18.25 -4.52 13.27
C ALA A 326 -16.74 -4.43 13.58
N ARG A 327 -16.37 -3.92 14.75
CA ARG A 327 -14.97 -3.82 15.20
C ARG A 327 -14.30 -5.18 15.35
N ARG A 328 -14.98 -6.15 15.97
CA ARG A 328 -14.52 -7.54 16.14
C ARG A 328 -14.30 -8.21 14.79
N ASN A 329 -15.28 -8.11 13.91
CA ASN A 329 -15.18 -8.67 12.56
C ASN A 329 -14.02 -8.04 11.77
N ASN A 330 -13.89 -6.72 11.80
CA ASN A 330 -12.81 -6.02 11.13
C ASN A 330 -11.43 -6.50 11.61
N ALA A 331 -11.20 -6.53 12.92
CA ALA A 331 -9.92 -6.96 13.49
C ALA A 331 -9.61 -8.45 13.20
N ARG A 332 -10.63 -9.32 13.34
CA ARG A 332 -10.50 -10.74 13.09
C ARG A 332 -10.19 -11.02 11.63
N GLU A 333 -10.99 -10.51 10.71
CA GLU A 333 -10.84 -10.78 9.29
C GLU A 333 -9.57 -10.16 8.71
N ALA A 334 -9.13 -9.02 9.24
CA ALA A 334 -7.83 -8.46 8.88
C ALA A 334 -6.68 -9.40 9.24
N ALA A 335 -6.70 -10.01 10.43
CA ALA A 335 -5.67 -10.96 10.84
C ALA A 335 -5.67 -12.22 9.96
N LEU A 336 -6.85 -12.73 9.63
CA LEU A 336 -6.98 -13.97 8.84
C LEU A 336 -6.69 -13.78 7.35
N ARG A 337 -6.80 -12.55 6.80
CA ARG A 337 -6.77 -12.34 5.35
C ARG A 337 -5.91 -11.18 4.87
N HIS A 338 -5.62 -10.18 5.70
CA HIS A 338 -5.10 -8.90 5.24
C HIS A 338 -3.72 -8.53 5.77
N ASP A 339 -3.03 -9.49 6.42
CA ASP A 339 -1.61 -9.32 6.72
C ASP A 339 -0.74 -9.50 5.46
N TRP A 340 0.38 -8.81 5.43
CA TRP A 340 1.38 -8.96 4.37
C TRP A 340 1.90 -10.39 4.22
N LEU A 341 1.88 -11.20 5.29
CA LEU A 341 2.26 -12.61 5.22
C LEU A 341 1.49 -13.37 4.14
N HIS A 342 0.16 -13.16 4.06
CA HIS A 342 -0.67 -13.85 3.07
C HIS A 342 -0.26 -13.50 1.63
N ARG A 343 0.25 -12.29 1.40
CA ARG A 343 0.77 -11.87 0.09
C ARG A 343 2.12 -12.51 -0.21
N ILE A 344 2.99 -12.59 0.81
CA ILE A 344 4.30 -13.24 0.69
C ILE A 344 4.13 -14.73 0.41
N GLN A 345 3.19 -15.40 1.07
CA GLN A 345 2.85 -16.81 0.80
C GLN A 345 2.42 -17.01 -0.66
N VAL A 346 1.52 -16.17 -1.19
CA VAL A 346 1.11 -16.21 -2.60
C VAL A 346 2.32 -16.06 -3.54
N VAL A 347 3.26 -15.16 -3.25
CA VAL A 347 4.47 -14.99 -4.05
C VAL A 347 5.32 -16.26 -4.01
N PHE A 348 5.53 -16.85 -2.85
CA PHE A 348 6.35 -18.05 -2.68
C PHE A 348 5.70 -19.26 -3.35
N ASP A 349 4.40 -19.47 -3.20
CA ASP A 349 3.65 -20.53 -3.85
C ASP A 349 3.70 -20.42 -5.37
N THR A 350 3.49 -19.19 -5.91
CA THR A 350 3.55 -18.92 -7.35
C THR A 350 4.92 -19.26 -7.95
N LEU A 351 5.99 -19.04 -7.18
CA LEU A 351 7.36 -19.29 -7.62
C LEU A 351 7.87 -20.70 -7.28
N GLY A 352 7.08 -21.51 -6.56
CA GLY A 352 7.47 -22.84 -6.10
C GLY A 352 8.56 -22.80 -5.03
N LEU A 353 8.56 -21.76 -4.18
CA LEU A 353 9.52 -21.60 -3.08
C LEU A 353 8.93 -22.14 -1.77
N PRO A 354 9.74 -22.77 -0.90
CA PRO A 354 9.26 -23.26 0.39
C PRO A 354 9.03 -22.12 1.37
N HIS A 355 7.96 -22.23 2.16
CA HIS A 355 7.71 -21.31 3.27
C HIS A 355 8.78 -21.45 4.35
N THR A 356 9.11 -20.33 5.01
CA THR A 356 10.11 -20.30 6.08
C THR A 356 9.44 -20.58 7.44
N GLU A 357 10.24 -21.01 8.43
CA GLU A 357 9.77 -21.11 9.82
C GLU A 357 9.25 -19.79 10.38
N LYS A 358 9.84 -18.67 9.97
CA LYS A 358 9.38 -17.33 10.37
C LYS A 358 8.03 -16.94 9.76
N MET A 359 7.71 -17.42 8.55
CA MET A 359 6.38 -17.27 7.98
C MET A 359 5.36 -18.04 8.82
N GLN A 360 5.70 -19.26 9.26
CA GLN A 360 4.83 -20.07 10.12
C GLN A 360 4.62 -19.40 11.48
N ALA A 361 5.67 -18.92 12.12
CA ALA A 361 5.57 -18.21 13.40
C ALA A 361 4.71 -16.94 13.29
N ARG A 362 4.80 -16.21 12.15
CA ARG A 362 3.93 -15.07 11.92
C ARG A 362 2.47 -15.47 11.70
N ALA A 363 2.21 -16.61 11.03
CA ALA A 363 0.85 -17.14 10.87
C ALA A 363 0.22 -17.47 12.24
N GLU A 364 0.95 -18.16 13.12
CA GLU A 364 0.51 -18.46 14.47
C GLU A 364 0.20 -17.18 15.29
N LEU A 365 1.03 -16.12 15.14
CA LEU A 365 0.75 -14.83 15.75
C LEU A 365 -0.56 -14.21 15.23
N LEU A 366 -0.83 -14.29 13.92
CA LEU A 366 -2.05 -13.79 13.32
C LEU A 366 -3.29 -14.55 13.80
N ASP A 367 -3.19 -15.88 13.95
CA ASP A 367 -4.26 -16.70 14.53
C ASP A 367 -4.57 -16.28 15.97
N HIS A 368 -3.54 -15.99 16.79
CA HIS A 368 -3.73 -15.46 18.13
C HIS A 368 -4.40 -14.08 18.14
N ILE A 369 -4.05 -13.20 17.20
CA ILE A 369 -4.71 -11.89 17.07
C ILE A 369 -6.19 -12.06 16.69
N ALA A 370 -6.50 -12.96 15.75
CA ALA A 370 -7.86 -13.25 15.33
C ALA A 370 -8.70 -13.84 16.48
N ALA A 371 -8.14 -14.78 17.25
CA ALA A 371 -8.80 -15.37 18.40
C ALA A 371 -9.13 -14.35 19.50
N ARG A 372 -8.21 -13.44 19.80
CA ARG A 372 -8.45 -12.34 20.77
C ARG A 372 -9.57 -11.42 20.33
N ALA A 373 -9.68 -11.13 19.03
CA ALA A 373 -10.74 -10.27 18.51
C ALA A 373 -12.14 -10.87 18.71
N THR A 374 -12.26 -12.18 18.87
CA THR A 374 -13.54 -12.88 19.13
C THR A 374 -13.84 -13.06 20.61
N ALA A 375 -12.82 -13.01 21.48
CA ALA A 375 -12.96 -13.26 22.91
C ALA A 375 -13.28 -11.97 23.73
N SER A 376 -13.17 -10.78 23.11
CA SER A 376 -13.38 -9.47 23.75
C SER A 376 -14.83 -9.04 23.79
#